data_3c4583dc9983c6920f2404eca1d18012
#
_entry.id   3c4583dc9983c6920f2404eca1d18012
#
_cell.length_a   1.000
_cell.length_b   1.000
_cell.length_c   1.000
_cell.angle_alpha   90.00
_cell.angle_beta   90.00
_cell.angle_gamma   90.00
#
_symmetry.space_group_name_H-M   'P 1'
#
loop_
_entity.id
_entity.type
_entity.pdbx_description
1 polymer ?
#
loop_
_entity_poly.entity_id
_entity_poly.type
_entity_poly.pdbx_seq_one_letter_code
_entity_poly.pdbx_strand_id
1 'polypeptide(L)'
;MLQVYRKWICRLQQHLSAGEHQQDLFHRQPAIFVSQQSQPPPDSLVELIQLCGGTVCKTVRQAGLCVGPYSGRRPEGCRNLSEQWVLDCITQLKPLSYENYNLE
;
A
#
# COMPACT_ATOMS: atom_id res chain seq x y z
N MET A 1 -17.54 0.97 -1.57
CA MET A 1 -16.18 0.46 -1.29
C MET A 1 -15.60 -0.28 -2.48
N LEU A 2 -16.32 -1.28 -3.01
CA LEU A 2 -15.85 -2.01 -4.19
C LEU A 2 -15.63 -1.13 -5.41
N GLN A 3 -16.48 -0.11 -5.59
CA GLN A 3 -16.33 0.81 -6.72
C GLN A 3 -15.05 1.65 -6.60
N VAL A 4 -14.71 2.07 -5.40
CA VAL A 4 -13.49 2.83 -5.15
C VAL A 4 -12.27 1.96 -5.50
N TYR A 5 -12.26 0.73 -5.01
CA TYR A 5 -11.19 -0.22 -5.29
C TYR A 5 -11.04 -0.46 -6.80
N ARG A 6 -12.14 -0.69 -7.50
CA ARG A 6 -12.11 -0.92 -8.96
C ARG A 6 -11.56 0.29 -9.71
N LYS A 7 -11.86 1.48 -9.24
CA LYS A 7 -11.35 2.70 -9.85
C LYS A 7 -9.82 2.73 -9.86
N TRP A 8 -9.19 2.36 -8.74
CA TRP A 8 -7.73 2.32 -8.68
C TRP A 8 -7.16 1.20 -9.54
N ILE A 9 -7.77 0.03 -9.55
CA ILE A 9 -7.33 -1.09 -10.39
C ILE A 9 -7.41 -0.70 -11.87
N CYS A 10 -8.52 -0.13 -12.30
CA CYS A 10 -8.67 0.30 -13.69
C CYS A 10 -7.64 1.35 -14.07
N ARG A 11 -7.37 2.30 -13.17
CA ARG A 11 -6.37 3.34 -13.40
C ARG A 11 -4.99 2.74 -13.59
N LEU A 12 -4.62 1.78 -12.74
CA LEU A 12 -3.33 1.11 -12.88
C LEU A 12 -3.23 0.32 -14.17
N GLN A 13 -4.28 -0.40 -14.52
CA GLN A 13 -4.30 -1.18 -15.75
C GLN A 13 -4.16 -0.30 -16.98
N GLN A 14 -4.87 0.83 -17.02
CA GLN A 14 -4.74 1.78 -18.10
C GLN A 14 -3.33 2.34 -18.20
N HIS A 15 -2.76 2.66 -17.06
CA HIS A 15 -1.42 3.20 -16.99
C HIS A 15 -0.37 2.22 -17.51
N LEU A 16 -0.48 0.97 -17.06
CA LEU A 16 0.41 -0.10 -17.52
C LEU A 16 0.24 -0.37 -19.00
N SER A 17 -0.99 -0.34 -19.50
CA SER A 17 -1.28 -0.57 -20.91
C SER A 17 -0.71 0.52 -21.80
N ALA A 18 -0.56 1.73 -21.28
CA ALA A 18 0.02 2.84 -22.02
C ALA A 18 1.55 2.75 -22.12
N GLY A 19 2.14 1.71 -21.55
CA GLY A 19 3.59 1.51 -21.60
C GLY A 19 4.36 2.32 -20.58
N GLU A 20 3.70 2.95 -19.66
CA GLU A 20 4.36 3.69 -18.61
C GLU A 20 4.83 2.75 -17.50
N HIS A 21 6.00 3.03 -16.94
CA HIS A 21 6.67 2.11 -16.02
C HIS A 21 6.43 2.53 -14.57
N GLN A 22 5.20 2.35 -14.10
CA GLN A 22 4.87 2.61 -12.70
C GLN A 22 4.72 1.33 -11.89
N GLN A 23 5.19 0.21 -12.44
CA GLN A 23 5.17 -1.07 -11.76
C GLN A 23 6.09 -1.11 -10.55
N ASP A 24 6.97 -0.15 -10.43
CA ASP A 24 7.95 -0.07 -9.36
C ASP A 24 7.65 1.02 -8.32
N LEU A 25 6.42 1.50 -8.28
CA LEU A 25 6.02 2.58 -7.38
C LEU A 25 6.42 2.31 -5.92
N PHE A 26 6.26 1.07 -5.47
CA PHE A 26 6.63 0.65 -4.12
C PHE A 26 7.88 -0.22 -4.08
N HIS A 27 8.62 -0.29 -5.16
CA HIS A 27 9.77 -1.19 -5.29
C HIS A 27 10.84 -0.91 -4.22
N ARG A 28 11.07 0.35 -3.90
CA ARG A 28 12.09 0.76 -2.94
C ARG A 28 11.60 0.82 -1.51
N GLN A 29 10.33 0.53 -1.30
CA GLN A 29 9.76 0.54 0.05
C GLN A 29 10.11 -0.76 0.77
N PRO A 30 10.21 -0.73 2.10
CA PRO A 30 10.38 -1.96 2.86
C PRO A 30 9.17 -2.87 2.70
N ALA A 31 9.30 -4.11 3.13
CA ALA A 31 8.20 -5.05 3.10
C ALA A 31 6.99 -4.48 3.86
N ILE A 32 5.81 -4.67 3.31
CA ILE A 32 4.58 -4.07 3.82
C ILE A 32 3.66 -5.16 4.37
N PHE A 33 3.20 -4.97 5.60
CA PHE A 33 2.15 -5.79 6.20
C PHE A 33 0.84 -5.00 6.14
N VAL A 34 -0.23 -5.62 5.63
CA VAL A 34 -1.53 -4.99 5.53
C VAL A 34 -2.40 -5.48 6.68
N SER A 35 -2.92 -4.54 7.47
CA SER A 35 -3.79 -4.83 8.61
C SER A 35 -5.06 -5.53 8.17
N GLN A 36 -5.53 -6.47 8.99
CA GLN A 36 -6.81 -7.14 8.74
C GLN A 36 -8.01 -6.20 8.84
N GLN A 37 -7.81 -5.04 9.46
CA GLN A 37 -8.86 -4.05 9.64
C GLN A 37 -8.79 -2.92 8.61
N SER A 38 -7.98 -3.09 7.57
CA SER A 38 -7.80 -2.06 6.56
C SER A 38 -9.06 -1.85 5.72
N GLN A 39 -9.19 -0.62 5.19
CA GLN A 39 -10.24 -0.21 4.25
C GLN A 39 -9.57 0.56 3.11
N PRO A 40 -9.56 0.10 1.87
CA PRO A 40 -10.19 -1.13 1.35
C PRO A 40 -9.73 -2.41 2.05
N PRO A 41 -10.44 -3.52 1.86
CA PRO A 41 -10.09 -4.79 2.52
C PRO A 41 -8.65 -5.22 2.26
N PRO A 42 -8.05 -6.01 3.15
CA PRO A 42 -6.64 -6.40 3.01
C PRO A 42 -6.31 -7.03 1.66
N ASP A 43 -7.15 -7.91 1.15
CA ASP A 43 -6.89 -8.57 -0.15
C ASP A 43 -6.79 -7.56 -1.27
N SER A 44 -7.62 -6.53 -1.23
CA SER A 44 -7.63 -5.47 -2.24
C SER A 44 -6.35 -4.63 -2.16
N LEU A 45 -5.96 -4.24 -0.96
CA LEU A 45 -4.73 -3.47 -0.77
C LEU A 45 -3.49 -4.27 -1.15
N VAL A 46 -3.45 -5.55 -0.80
CA VAL A 46 -2.34 -6.43 -1.18
C VAL A 46 -2.19 -6.45 -2.69
N GLU A 47 -3.31 -6.62 -3.41
CA GLU A 47 -3.27 -6.63 -4.87
C GLU A 47 -2.75 -5.32 -5.44
N LEU A 48 -3.23 -4.18 -4.92
CA LEU A 48 -2.78 -2.88 -5.37
C LEU A 48 -1.28 -2.68 -5.14
N ILE A 49 -0.79 -3.04 -3.96
CA ILE A 49 0.61 -2.88 -3.61
C ILE A 49 1.48 -3.75 -4.53
N GLN A 50 1.08 -4.99 -4.75
CA GLN A 50 1.84 -5.93 -5.60
C GLN A 50 1.85 -5.48 -7.06
N LEU A 51 0.75 -4.94 -7.56
CA LEU A 51 0.70 -4.39 -8.91
C LEU A 51 1.67 -3.24 -9.10
N CYS A 52 2.00 -2.55 -8.04
CA CYS A 52 2.93 -1.43 -8.07
C CYS A 52 4.35 -1.81 -7.62
N GLY A 53 4.67 -3.10 -7.64
CA GLY A 53 6.02 -3.57 -7.37
C GLY A 53 6.38 -3.68 -5.89
N GLY A 54 5.41 -3.50 -5.00
CA GLY A 54 5.66 -3.63 -3.56
C GLY A 54 5.77 -5.06 -3.11
N THR A 55 6.49 -5.28 -2.02
CA THR A 55 6.62 -6.58 -1.38
C THR A 55 5.67 -6.63 -0.19
N VAL A 56 4.78 -7.62 -0.17
CA VAL A 56 3.83 -7.80 0.93
C VAL A 56 4.28 -9.01 1.74
N CYS A 57 4.32 -8.85 3.06
CA CYS A 57 4.66 -9.93 3.97
C CYS A 57 3.43 -10.39 4.75
N LYS A 58 3.48 -11.63 5.20
CA LYS A 58 2.34 -12.26 5.88
C LYS A 58 2.27 -11.94 7.38
N THR A 59 3.38 -11.50 7.95
CA THR A 59 3.44 -11.20 9.38
C THR A 59 4.08 -9.83 9.59
N VAL A 60 3.63 -9.15 10.64
CA VAL A 60 4.16 -7.83 10.96
C VAL A 60 5.63 -7.89 11.35
N ARG A 61 6.11 -9.05 11.82
CA ARG A 61 7.51 -9.21 12.21
C ARG A 61 8.47 -9.00 11.05
N GLN A 62 8.03 -9.26 9.82
CA GLN A 62 8.84 -9.13 8.63
C GLN A 62 8.71 -7.77 7.98
N ALA A 63 7.84 -6.92 8.52
CA ALA A 63 7.46 -5.67 7.85
C ALA A 63 8.28 -4.48 8.33
N GLY A 64 8.62 -3.62 7.39
CA GLY A 64 9.11 -2.28 7.71
C GLY A 64 8.00 -1.24 7.70
N LEU A 65 6.85 -1.58 7.12
CA LEU A 65 5.65 -0.74 7.10
C LEU A 65 4.44 -1.58 7.44
N CYS A 66 3.52 -1.02 8.23
CA CYS A 66 2.21 -1.61 8.49
C CYS A 66 1.16 -0.63 8.00
N VAL A 67 0.32 -1.07 7.07
CA VAL A 67 -0.72 -0.22 6.47
C VAL A 67 -2.07 -0.58 7.06
N GLY A 68 -2.79 0.43 7.53
CA GLY A 68 -4.10 0.25 8.16
C GLY A 68 -4.01 0.20 9.67
N PRO A 69 -5.16 0.30 10.36
CA PRO A 69 -5.17 0.31 11.83
C PRO A 69 -4.61 -1.00 12.41
N TYR A 70 -3.61 -0.89 13.28
CA TYR A 70 -3.00 -2.06 13.89
C TYR A 70 -2.65 -1.78 15.34
N SER A 71 -3.25 -2.55 16.25
CA SER A 71 -3.08 -2.38 17.69
C SER A 71 -2.07 -3.34 18.30
N GLY A 72 -1.56 -4.31 17.52
CA GLY A 72 -0.59 -5.28 18.01
C GLY A 72 0.82 -4.71 18.08
N ARG A 73 1.75 -5.52 18.53
CA ARG A 73 3.16 -5.14 18.57
C ARG A 73 3.75 -5.13 17.17
N ARG A 74 4.53 -4.11 16.90
CA ARG A 74 5.28 -3.98 15.65
C ARG A 74 6.77 -4.04 15.95
N PRO A 75 7.59 -4.55 14.99
CA PRO A 75 9.04 -4.49 15.14
C PRO A 75 9.51 -3.04 15.29
N GLU A 76 10.65 -2.86 15.94
CA GLU A 76 11.27 -1.56 16.04
C GLU A 76 11.56 -1.04 14.64
N GLY A 77 11.21 0.21 14.39
CA GLY A 77 11.38 0.83 13.08
C GLY A 77 10.25 0.59 12.09
N CYS A 78 9.29 -0.26 12.43
CA CYS A 78 8.12 -0.48 11.58
C CYS A 78 7.11 0.65 11.79
N ARG A 79 6.82 1.39 10.72
CA ARG A 79 5.86 2.50 10.77
C ARG A 79 4.45 2.01 10.53
N ASN A 80 3.48 2.61 11.20
CA ASN A 80 2.07 2.33 10.96
C ASN A 80 1.46 3.49 10.19
N LEU A 81 1.04 3.21 8.95
CA LEU A 81 0.52 4.22 8.03
C LEU A 81 -0.94 3.97 7.72
N SER A 82 -1.64 5.05 7.41
CA SER A 82 -3.01 4.96 6.89
C SER A 82 -3.01 4.30 5.51
N GLU A 83 -4.08 3.58 5.22
CA GLU A 83 -4.33 3.05 3.87
C GLU A 83 -4.31 4.15 2.82
N GLN A 84 -4.65 5.36 3.23
CA GLN A 84 -4.68 6.50 2.33
C GLN A 84 -3.30 6.76 1.71
N TRP A 85 -2.22 6.42 2.40
CA TRP A 85 -0.88 6.53 1.83
C TRP A 85 -0.75 5.71 0.55
N VAL A 86 -1.21 4.46 0.58
CA VAL A 86 -1.18 3.60 -0.60
C VAL A 86 -2.02 4.19 -1.72
N LEU A 87 -3.24 4.59 -1.40
CA LEU A 87 -4.19 5.10 -2.39
C LEU A 87 -3.71 6.41 -3.01
N ASP A 88 -3.15 7.30 -2.21
CA ASP A 88 -2.66 8.58 -2.71
C ASP A 88 -1.39 8.41 -3.53
N CYS A 89 -0.50 7.50 -3.17
CA CYS A 89 0.66 7.17 -3.98
C CYS A 89 0.24 6.72 -5.37
N ILE A 90 -0.77 5.85 -5.45
CA ILE A 90 -1.29 5.36 -6.73
C ILE A 90 -1.94 6.50 -7.51
N THR A 91 -2.74 7.31 -6.84
CA THR A 91 -3.43 8.43 -7.48
C THR A 91 -2.45 9.41 -8.10
N GLN A 92 -1.36 9.69 -7.42
CA GLN A 92 -0.34 10.63 -7.90
C GLN A 92 0.79 9.95 -8.67
N LEU A 93 0.80 8.63 -8.71
CA LEU A 93 1.78 7.80 -9.43
C LEU A 93 3.21 8.10 -8.97
N LYS A 94 3.38 8.32 -7.68
CA LYS A 94 4.71 8.52 -7.08
C LYS A 94 4.67 8.12 -5.60
N PRO A 95 5.81 7.68 -5.04
CA PRO A 95 5.89 7.43 -3.61
C PRO A 95 5.82 8.74 -2.84
N LEU A 96 4.95 8.80 -1.84
CA LEU A 96 4.75 10.00 -1.02
C LEU A 96 5.44 9.81 0.33
N SER A 97 5.73 10.92 1.01
CA SER A 97 6.32 10.84 2.34
C SER A 97 5.29 10.29 3.33
N TYR A 98 5.78 9.77 4.46
CA TYR A 98 4.92 9.15 5.47
C TYR A 98 4.27 10.15 6.41
N GLU A 99 4.74 11.39 6.44
CA GLU A 99 4.44 12.34 7.50
C GLU A 99 2.94 12.59 7.70
N ASN A 100 2.20 12.68 6.61
CA ASN A 100 0.77 12.98 6.67
C ASN A 100 -0.09 11.74 6.87
N TYR A 101 0.53 10.58 6.95
CA TYR A 101 -0.21 9.31 6.95
C TYR A 101 0.08 8.45 8.18
N ASN A 102 0.89 8.93 9.10
CA ASN A 102 1.21 8.21 10.33
C ASN A 102 -0.03 8.00 11.18
N LEU A 103 -0.24 6.77 11.63
CA LEU A 103 -1.31 6.41 12.56
C LEU A 103 -0.80 6.32 14.00
N GLU A 104 0.45 6.57 14.23
CA GLU A 104 1.05 6.54 15.57
C GLU A 104 0.78 7.80 16.37
#